data_119e792119af4dbd6c1dfd781e1585f5
#
_entry.id   119e792119af4dbd6c1dfd781e1585f5
#
_cell.length_a   1.000
_cell.length_b   1.000
_cell.length_c   1.000
_cell.angle_alpha   90.00
_cell.angle_beta   90.00
_cell.angle_gamma   90.00
#
_symmetry.space_group_name_H-M   'P 1'
#
loop_
_entity.id
_entity.type
_entity.pdbx_description
1 polymer ?
#
loop_
_entity_poly.entity_id
_entity_poly.type
_entity_poly.pdbx_seq_one_letter_code
_entity_poly.pdbx_strand_id
1 'polypeptide(L)'
;MKFASIIPASWLALLFLGGFASPSFAQESRWGSPAEETVKFIIAAEAKWANSACNPQPDLKDVIADDFQGTSPSGRRYGKKDAITTDTKSLSRDCQLGEVEVRFFGDSIAIAYGAESAVSKAKDGKETNRCLIWTDTWLKRAGKWQIVAAQDTGIPCNP
;
A
#
# COMPACT_ATOMS: atom_id res chain seq x y z
N MET A 1 19.87 -58.22 -64.40
CA MET A 1 19.00 -57.22 -63.80
C MET A 1 19.48 -56.91 -62.40
N LYS A 2 20.09 -55.72 -62.18
CA LYS A 2 20.64 -55.32 -60.88
C LYS A 2 19.65 -54.30 -60.26
N PHE A 3 19.08 -54.61 -59.15
CA PHE A 3 18.26 -53.68 -58.36
C PHE A 3 19.16 -52.91 -57.39
N ALA A 4 19.23 -51.61 -57.58
CA ALA A 4 19.90 -50.67 -56.63
C ALA A 4 18.93 -50.29 -55.48
N SER A 5 19.37 -50.55 -54.25
CA SER A 5 18.63 -50.18 -53.01
C SER A 5 19.00 -48.77 -52.63
N ILE A 6 17.99 -47.88 -52.54
CA ILE A 6 18.14 -46.49 -52.14
C ILE A 6 17.79 -46.41 -50.62
N ILE A 7 18.76 -46.02 -49.82
CA ILE A 7 18.56 -45.76 -48.34
C ILE A 7 18.14 -44.30 -48.18
N PRO A 8 17.04 -43.99 -47.55
CA PRO A 8 16.70 -42.60 -47.21
C PRO A 8 17.49 -42.13 -45.97
N ALA A 9 18.20 -41.03 -46.11
CA ALA A 9 18.87 -40.33 -45.01
C ALA A 9 17.83 -39.63 -44.12
N SER A 10 17.65 -40.15 -42.90
CA SER A 10 16.84 -39.48 -41.88
C SER A 10 17.61 -38.30 -41.28
N TRP A 11 17.11 -37.10 -41.52
CA TRP A 11 17.59 -35.87 -40.89
C TRP A 11 16.98 -35.76 -39.49
N LEU A 12 17.79 -35.99 -38.47
CA LEU A 12 17.44 -35.70 -37.07
C LEU A 12 17.60 -34.19 -36.82
N ALA A 13 16.50 -33.45 -36.85
CA ALA A 13 16.49 -32.06 -36.43
C ALA A 13 16.51 -32.00 -34.89
N LEU A 14 17.66 -31.67 -34.29
CA LEU A 14 17.78 -31.31 -32.89
C LEU A 14 17.18 -29.92 -32.69
N LEU A 15 15.97 -29.84 -32.13
CA LEU A 15 15.40 -28.62 -31.61
C LEU A 15 16.10 -28.25 -30.30
N PHE A 16 17.05 -27.31 -30.36
CA PHE A 16 17.58 -26.63 -29.20
C PHE A 16 16.49 -25.71 -28.64
N LEU A 17 15.75 -26.16 -27.62
CA LEU A 17 14.94 -25.33 -26.74
C LEU A 17 15.89 -24.54 -25.85
N GLY A 18 16.44 -23.44 -26.37
CA GLY A 18 17.16 -22.44 -25.59
C GLY A 18 16.17 -21.72 -24.68
N GLY A 19 16.05 -22.18 -23.45
CA GLY A 19 15.33 -21.45 -22.41
C GLY A 19 16.04 -20.12 -22.16
N PHE A 20 15.49 -19.03 -22.66
CA PHE A 20 15.87 -17.68 -22.24
C PHE A 20 15.41 -17.50 -20.78
N ALA A 21 16.30 -17.80 -19.83
CA ALA A 21 16.14 -17.32 -18.47
C ALA A 21 16.22 -15.79 -18.52
N SER A 22 15.06 -15.12 -18.50
CA SER A 22 15.02 -13.67 -18.34
C SER A 22 15.69 -13.33 -17.01
N PRO A 23 16.71 -12.44 -16.98
CA PRO A 23 17.27 -12.02 -15.72
C PRO A 23 16.16 -11.37 -14.90
N SER A 24 15.83 -11.96 -13.75
CA SER A 24 14.97 -11.35 -12.76
C SER A 24 15.77 -10.21 -12.16
N PHE A 25 15.60 -9.00 -12.71
CA PHE A 25 16.08 -7.80 -12.03
C PHE A 25 15.26 -7.66 -10.76
N ALA A 26 15.88 -7.96 -9.62
CA ALA A 26 15.34 -7.54 -8.34
C ALA A 26 15.15 -6.02 -8.42
N GLN A 27 13.90 -5.57 -8.41
CA GLN A 27 13.58 -4.15 -8.55
C GLN A 27 14.14 -3.43 -7.32
N GLU A 28 15.15 -2.57 -7.54
CA GLU A 28 15.81 -1.85 -6.46
C GLU A 28 14.81 -0.97 -5.71
N SER A 29 14.88 -1.02 -4.39
CA SER A 29 14.08 -0.14 -3.53
C SER A 29 14.85 1.14 -3.25
N ARG A 30 14.13 2.26 -3.16
CA ARG A 30 14.70 3.57 -2.81
C ARG A 30 13.77 4.34 -1.87
N TRP A 31 14.34 5.16 -1.02
CA TRP A 31 13.58 6.15 -0.28
C TRP A 31 13.17 7.29 -1.19
N GLY A 32 11.94 7.75 -1.01
CA GLY A 32 11.43 8.91 -1.72
C GLY A 32 11.96 10.21 -1.13
N SER A 33 12.24 11.17 -2.00
CA SER A 33 12.58 12.52 -1.54
C SER A 33 11.30 13.30 -1.23
N PRO A 34 11.25 14.09 -0.14
CA PRO A 34 10.12 14.98 0.16
C PRO A 34 9.79 15.99 -0.97
N ALA A 35 10.74 16.23 -1.87
CA ALA A 35 10.54 17.11 -3.02
C ALA A 35 9.77 16.44 -4.18
N GLU A 36 9.71 15.10 -4.22
CA GLU A 36 9.04 14.37 -5.29
C GLU A 36 7.51 14.52 -5.23
N GLU A 37 6.88 14.79 -6.37
CA GLU A 37 5.42 14.99 -6.45
C GLU A 37 4.62 13.77 -5.97
N THR A 38 5.11 12.54 -6.25
CA THR A 38 4.46 11.31 -5.76
C THR A 38 4.55 11.20 -4.24
N VAL A 39 5.67 11.57 -3.64
CA VAL A 39 5.84 11.58 -2.17
C VAL A 39 4.92 12.60 -1.53
N LYS A 40 4.87 13.81 -2.07
CA LYS A 40 3.93 14.86 -1.62
C LYS A 40 2.47 14.40 -1.70
N PHE A 41 2.10 13.74 -2.81
CA PHE A 41 0.76 13.19 -2.99
C PHE A 41 0.43 12.14 -1.92
N ILE A 42 1.34 11.19 -1.68
CA ILE A 42 1.16 10.14 -0.67
C ILE A 42 1.02 10.77 0.72
N ILE A 43 1.95 11.64 1.12
CA ILE A 43 1.90 12.31 2.43
C ILE A 43 0.62 13.14 2.61
N ALA A 44 0.17 13.84 1.57
CA ALA A 44 -1.07 14.61 1.64
C ALA A 44 -2.31 13.71 1.80
N ALA A 45 -2.32 12.53 1.19
CA ALA A 45 -3.39 11.57 1.35
C ALA A 45 -3.39 10.92 2.74
N GLU A 46 -2.21 10.57 3.28
CA GLU A 46 -2.07 10.08 4.66
C GLU A 46 -2.51 11.15 5.67
N ALA A 47 -2.17 12.42 5.45
CA ALA A 47 -2.63 13.52 6.30
C ALA A 47 -4.16 13.63 6.32
N LYS A 48 -4.83 13.45 5.18
CA LYS A 48 -6.29 13.40 5.13
C LYS A 48 -6.84 12.21 5.90
N TRP A 49 -6.19 11.04 5.77
CA TRP A 49 -6.68 9.84 6.45
C TRP A 49 -6.49 9.96 7.97
N ALA A 50 -5.33 10.38 8.44
CA ALA A 50 -5.09 10.66 9.86
C ALA A 50 -6.12 11.68 10.41
N ASN A 51 -6.48 12.70 9.62
CA ASN A 51 -7.45 13.72 9.99
C ASN A 51 -8.92 13.24 9.91
N SER A 52 -9.21 12.12 9.24
CA SER A 52 -10.58 11.64 9.03
C SER A 52 -11.32 11.28 10.31
N ALA A 53 -10.58 10.94 11.38
CA ALA A 53 -11.15 10.70 12.69
C ALA A 53 -11.64 11.98 13.37
N CYS A 54 -11.14 13.16 12.99
CA CYS A 54 -11.55 14.47 13.48
C CYS A 54 -12.53 15.18 12.55
N ASN A 55 -12.34 15.03 11.24
CA ASN A 55 -13.12 15.71 10.22
C ASN A 55 -13.39 14.76 9.06
N PRO A 56 -14.65 14.62 8.60
CA PRO A 56 -14.96 13.78 7.44
C PRO A 56 -14.15 14.17 6.19
N GLN A 57 -13.59 13.17 5.51
CA GLN A 57 -12.76 13.33 4.32
C GLN A 57 -13.39 12.56 3.14
N PRO A 58 -14.37 13.14 2.41
CA PRO A 58 -15.14 12.42 1.41
C PRO A 58 -14.32 11.96 0.20
N ASP A 59 -13.18 12.57 -0.07
CA ASP A 59 -12.27 12.24 -1.17
C ASP A 59 -11.35 11.05 -0.88
N LEU A 60 -11.29 10.55 0.36
CA LEU A 60 -10.57 9.31 0.68
C LEU A 60 -11.07 8.09 -0.11
N LYS A 61 -12.34 8.09 -0.53
CA LYS A 61 -12.91 7.04 -1.38
C LYS A 61 -12.15 6.85 -2.70
N ASP A 62 -11.49 7.89 -3.21
CA ASP A 62 -10.74 7.87 -4.47
C ASP A 62 -9.30 7.39 -4.29
N VAL A 63 -8.79 7.48 -3.06
CA VAL A 63 -7.43 7.08 -2.69
C VAL A 63 -7.38 5.66 -2.15
N ILE A 64 -8.37 5.25 -1.35
CA ILE A 64 -8.45 3.88 -0.83
C ILE A 64 -9.02 2.96 -1.91
N ALA A 65 -8.29 1.90 -2.25
CA ALA A 65 -8.66 0.95 -3.29
C ALA A 65 -9.92 0.15 -2.92
N ASP A 66 -10.67 -0.32 -3.92
CA ASP A 66 -11.88 -1.12 -3.67
C ASP A 66 -11.58 -2.47 -3.02
N ASP A 67 -10.39 -3.04 -3.29
CA ASP A 67 -9.87 -4.27 -2.71
C ASP A 67 -8.99 -4.04 -1.47
N PHE A 68 -9.05 -2.85 -0.88
CA PHE A 68 -8.31 -2.48 0.32
C PHE A 68 -8.60 -3.39 1.51
N GLN A 69 -7.56 -3.72 2.28
CA GLN A 69 -7.66 -4.42 3.55
C GLN A 69 -6.74 -3.82 4.60
N GLY A 70 -7.32 -3.33 5.70
CA GLY A 70 -6.60 -2.81 6.87
C GLY A 70 -6.65 -3.77 8.05
N THR A 71 -5.72 -3.59 8.99
CA THR A 71 -5.71 -4.23 10.30
C THR A 71 -5.54 -3.15 11.37
N SER A 72 -6.53 -3.02 12.23
CA SER A 72 -6.53 -2.03 13.32
C SER A 72 -5.60 -2.45 14.47
N PRO A 73 -5.27 -1.55 15.41
CA PRO A 73 -4.44 -1.87 16.59
C PRO A 73 -5.00 -3.01 17.45
N SER A 74 -6.29 -3.26 17.40
CA SER A 74 -6.94 -4.39 18.11
C SER A 74 -6.86 -5.72 17.34
N GLY A 75 -6.22 -5.76 16.18
CA GLY A 75 -6.15 -6.93 15.30
C GLY A 75 -7.41 -7.15 14.45
N ARG A 76 -8.41 -6.25 14.51
CA ARG A 76 -9.61 -6.37 13.66
C ARG A 76 -9.27 -5.99 12.22
N ARG A 77 -9.64 -6.85 11.29
CA ARG A 77 -9.58 -6.55 9.86
C ARG A 77 -10.76 -5.71 9.42
N TYR A 78 -10.52 -4.79 8.48
CA TYR A 78 -11.54 -3.91 7.93
C TYR A 78 -11.26 -3.60 6.46
N GLY A 79 -12.30 -3.31 5.71
CA GLY A 79 -12.22 -2.97 4.29
C GLY A 79 -12.46 -1.49 4.03
N LYS A 80 -12.46 -1.11 2.73
CA LYS A 80 -12.68 0.26 2.27
C LYS A 80 -13.88 0.95 2.92
N LYS A 81 -15.04 0.26 2.99
CA LYS A 81 -16.26 0.84 3.58
C LYS A 81 -16.03 1.36 4.99
N ASP A 82 -15.35 0.57 5.83
CA ASP A 82 -15.04 1.00 7.21
C ASP A 82 -14.01 2.12 7.23
N ALA A 83 -12.99 2.05 6.34
CA ALA A 83 -11.91 3.03 6.27
C ALA A 83 -12.37 4.44 5.88
N ILE A 84 -13.41 4.55 5.02
CA ILE A 84 -13.94 5.85 4.57
C ILE A 84 -15.17 6.33 5.36
N THR A 85 -15.67 5.51 6.31
CA THR A 85 -16.84 5.88 7.12
C THR A 85 -16.38 6.58 8.38
N THR A 86 -16.76 7.84 8.52
CA THR A 86 -16.52 8.60 9.75
C THR A 86 -17.77 8.57 10.62
N ASP A 87 -17.63 8.10 11.87
CA ASP A 87 -18.69 8.22 12.87
C ASP A 87 -18.74 9.64 13.41
N THR A 88 -19.65 10.45 12.86
CA THR A 88 -19.80 11.86 13.26
C THR A 88 -20.29 12.05 14.69
N LYS A 89 -20.71 10.99 15.38
CA LYS A 89 -21.18 11.05 16.78
C LYS A 89 -20.04 10.90 17.79
N SER A 90 -18.90 10.36 17.34
CA SER A 90 -17.73 10.10 18.18
C SER A 90 -16.44 10.60 17.54
N LEU A 91 -16.50 11.84 17.02
CA LEU A 91 -15.32 12.45 16.42
C LEU A 91 -14.21 12.59 17.47
N SER A 92 -13.02 12.24 17.05
CA SER A 92 -11.80 12.58 17.77
C SER A 92 -11.49 14.07 17.61
N ARG A 93 -10.53 14.57 18.38
CA ARG A 93 -9.99 15.93 18.23
C ARG A 93 -8.47 15.89 18.23
N ASP A 94 -7.87 17.00 17.86
CA ASP A 94 -6.41 17.17 17.84
C ASP A 94 -5.70 16.08 17.02
N CYS A 95 -6.30 15.72 15.87
CA CYS A 95 -5.68 14.77 14.95
C CYS A 95 -4.43 15.37 14.31
N GLN A 96 -3.33 14.67 14.45
CA GLN A 96 -2.04 15.08 13.90
C GLN A 96 -1.40 13.91 13.16
N LEU A 97 -0.91 14.18 11.95
CA LEU A 97 0.03 13.31 11.27
C LEU A 97 1.43 13.63 11.79
N GLY A 98 2.18 12.61 12.18
CA GLY A 98 3.59 12.71 12.51
C GLY A 98 4.49 12.67 11.27
N GLU A 99 5.74 12.28 11.48
CA GLU A 99 6.68 12.08 10.36
C GLU A 99 6.23 10.92 9.47
N VAL A 100 6.40 11.09 8.16
CA VAL A 100 6.09 10.06 7.15
C VAL A 100 7.28 9.87 6.22
N GLU A 101 7.70 8.63 6.08
CA GLU A 101 8.70 8.22 5.10
C GLU A 101 8.07 7.32 4.05
N VAL A 102 8.48 7.48 2.80
CA VAL A 102 7.96 6.70 1.67
C VAL A 102 9.11 5.94 1.02
N ARG A 103 8.95 4.62 0.88
CA ARG A 103 9.91 3.75 0.19
C ARG A 103 9.28 3.15 -1.05
N PHE A 104 9.91 3.35 -2.20
CA PHE A 104 9.47 2.79 -3.47
C PHE A 104 10.13 1.44 -3.76
N PHE A 105 9.36 0.54 -4.33
CA PHE A 105 9.79 -0.74 -4.87
C PHE A 105 9.40 -0.75 -6.36
N GLY A 106 10.30 -0.20 -7.18
CA GLY A 106 10.04 0.11 -8.56
C GLY A 106 9.03 1.23 -8.79
N ASP A 107 8.31 1.18 -9.91
CA ASP A 107 7.48 2.28 -10.38
C ASP A 107 6.01 2.19 -9.94
N SER A 108 5.63 1.09 -9.30
CA SER A 108 4.21 0.79 -9.03
C SER A 108 3.88 0.41 -7.59
N ILE A 109 4.89 0.20 -6.74
CA ILE A 109 4.69 -0.12 -5.32
C ILE A 109 5.40 0.92 -4.47
N ALA A 110 4.71 1.43 -3.46
CA ALA A 110 5.32 2.21 -2.40
C ALA A 110 4.82 1.74 -1.04
N ILE A 111 5.66 1.87 -0.03
CA ILE A 111 5.29 1.67 1.36
C ILE A 111 5.51 3.00 2.07
N ALA A 112 4.46 3.50 2.69
CA ALA A 112 4.51 4.65 3.58
C ALA A 112 4.59 4.16 5.02
N TYR A 113 5.50 4.74 5.79
CA TYR A 113 5.69 4.50 7.21
C TYR A 113 5.43 5.81 7.92
N GLY A 114 4.59 5.78 8.95
CA GLY A 114 4.28 7.02 9.64
C GLY A 114 3.77 6.83 11.05
N ALA A 115 3.45 7.95 11.66
CA ALA A 115 2.85 8.02 12.98
C ALA A 115 1.67 8.99 12.96
N GLU A 116 0.73 8.78 13.86
CA GLU A 116 -0.36 9.73 14.08
C GLU A 116 -0.76 9.78 15.54
N SER A 117 -1.37 10.89 15.94
CA SER A 117 -1.97 11.03 17.25
C SER A 117 -3.33 11.73 17.18
N ALA A 118 -4.17 11.45 18.16
CA ALA A 118 -5.45 12.10 18.34
C ALA A 118 -5.92 11.96 19.80
N VAL A 119 -6.86 12.77 20.18
CA VAL A 119 -7.66 12.55 21.40
C VAL A 119 -8.95 11.87 20.98
N SER A 120 -9.06 10.59 21.28
CA SER A 120 -10.24 9.78 20.97
C SER A 120 -11.28 9.92 22.04
N LYS A 121 -12.56 9.95 21.64
CA LYS A 121 -13.70 10.01 22.52
C LYS A 121 -14.48 8.71 22.49
N ALA A 122 -14.57 8.03 23.63
CA ALA A 122 -15.37 6.82 23.77
C ALA A 122 -16.89 7.14 23.80
N LYS A 123 -17.73 6.11 23.62
CA LYS A 123 -19.20 6.28 23.63
C LYS A 123 -19.75 6.84 24.96
N ASP A 124 -19.07 6.58 26.06
CA ASP A 124 -19.39 7.13 27.40
C ASP A 124 -18.90 8.57 27.61
N GLY A 125 -18.29 9.16 26.58
CA GLY A 125 -17.76 10.52 26.61
C GLY A 125 -16.33 10.63 27.13
N LYS A 126 -15.72 9.56 27.63
CA LYS A 126 -14.35 9.55 28.15
C LYS A 126 -13.36 9.79 27.01
N GLU A 127 -12.46 10.72 27.22
CA GLU A 127 -11.37 11.02 26.29
C GLU A 127 -10.09 10.29 26.67
N THR A 128 -9.36 9.82 25.63
CA THR A 128 -8.06 9.16 25.79
C THR A 128 -7.13 9.57 24.66
N ASN A 129 -5.86 9.80 24.98
CA ASN A 129 -4.85 9.99 23.94
C ASN A 129 -4.65 8.67 23.17
N ARG A 130 -4.63 8.77 21.86
CA ARG A 130 -4.36 7.68 20.94
C ARG A 130 -3.13 8.03 20.12
N CYS A 131 -2.12 7.16 20.15
CA CYS A 131 -0.93 7.28 19.34
C CYS A 131 -0.72 5.98 18.59
N LEU A 132 -0.43 6.08 17.31
CA LEU A 132 -0.20 4.97 16.41
C LEU A 132 1.11 5.15 15.66
N ILE A 133 1.74 4.03 15.35
CA ILE A 133 2.62 3.90 14.19
C ILE A 133 1.92 3.00 13.19
N TRP A 134 2.16 3.26 11.90
CA TRP A 134 1.48 2.52 10.85
C TRP A 134 2.37 2.29 9.65
N THR A 135 1.95 1.32 8.83
CA THR A 135 2.61 0.97 7.56
C THR A 135 1.53 0.73 6.53
N ASP A 136 1.54 1.55 5.47
CA ASP A 136 0.54 1.52 4.42
C ASP A 136 1.19 1.17 3.09
N THR A 137 0.57 0.20 2.41
CA THR A 137 1.02 -0.25 1.09
C THR A 137 0.23 0.46 0.01
N TRP A 138 0.96 1.14 -0.87
CA TRP A 138 0.46 1.84 -2.01
C TRP A 138 0.75 1.08 -3.29
N LEU A 139 -0.23 1.04 -4.18
CA LEU A 139 -0.10 0.41 -5.50
C LEU A 139 -0.57 1.38 -6.59
N LYS A 140 0.26 1.52 -7.63
CA LYS A 140 -0.09 2.31 -8.82
C LYS A 140 -0.77 1.41 -9.83
N ARG A 141 -2.05 1.67 -10.09
CA ARG A 141 -2.88 0.96 -11.08
C ARG A 141 -3.48 1.95 -12.06
N ALA A 142 -3.35 1.69 -13.36
CA ALA A 142 -3.85 2.59 -14.42
C ALA A 142 -3.43 4.07 -14.20
N GLY A 143 -2.19 4.30 -13.77
CA GLY A 143 -1.64 5.63 -13.52
C GLY A 143 -2.02 6.28 -12.18
N LYS A 144 -2.89 5.65 -11.38
CA LYS A 144 -3.34 6.19 -10.08
C LYS A 144 -2.71 5.43 -8.92
N TRP A 145 -2.20 6.15 -7.93
CA TRP A 145 -1.76 5.62 -6.67
C TRP A 145 -2.95 5.43 -5.72
N GLN A 146 -3.06 4.22 -5.13
CA GLN A 146 -4.11 3.88 -4.18
C GLN A 146 -3.54 3.06 -3.03
N ILE A 147 -4.07 3.25 -1.83
CA ILE A 147 -3.77 2.42 -0.65
C ILE A 147 -4.50 1.09 -0.81
N VAL A 148 -3.76 -0.01 -0.78
CA VAL A 148 -4.31 -1.37 -0.91
C VAL A 148 -4.26 -2.16 0.40
N ALA A 149 -3.35 -1.78 1.32
CA ALA A 149 -3.28 -2.39 2.64
C ALA A 149 -2.79 -1.38 3.67
N ALA A 150 -3.22 -1.54 4.92
CA ALA A 150 -2.81 -0.75 6.06
C ALA A 150 -2.63 -1.63 7.31
N GLN A 151 -1.64 -1.29 8.12
CA GLN A 151 -1.41 -1.93 9.41
C GLN A 151 -1.12 -0.87 10.46
N ASP A 152 -1.99 -0.80 11.46
CA ASP A 152 -1.83 0.10 12.60
C ASP A 152 -1.32 -0.64 13.84
N THR A 153 -0.47 0.02 14.60
CA THR A 153 0.01 -0.44 15.91
C THR A 153 -0.14 0.67 16.94
N GLY A 154 -0.86 0.37 18.02
CA GLY A 154 -0.97 1.31 19.14
C GLY A 154 0.33 1.39 19.91
N ILE A 155 0.76 2.60 20.22
CA ILE A 155 1.95 2.87 21.03
C ILE A 155 1.60 3.80 22.19
N PRO A 156 2.40 3.82 23.28
CA PRO A 156 2.26 4.84 24.31
C PRO A 156 2.43 6.24 23.71
N CYS A 157 1.53 7.17 24.07
CA CYS A 157 1.76 8.57 23.74
C CYS A 157 2.86 9.10 24.67
N ASN A 158 3.97 9.54 24.10
CA ASN A 158 4.98 10.26 24.88
C ASN A 158 4.40 11.63 25.27
N PRO A 159 4.62 12.09 26.51
CA PRO A 159 4.14 13.38 26.98
C PRO A 159 4.82 14.54 26.27
#